data_1b2e244f11155a196aa11c318594c42b
#
_entry.id   1b2e244f11155a196aa11c318594c42b
#
_cell.length_a   1.000
_cell.length_b   1.000
_cell.length_c   1.000
_cell.angle_alpha   90.00
_cell.angle_beta   90.00
_cell.angle_gamma   90.00
#
_symmetry.space_group_name_H-M   'P 1'
#
loop_
_entity.id
_entity.type
_entity.pdbx_description
1 polymer ?
#
loop_
_entity_poly.entity_id
_entity_poly.type
_entity_poly.pdbx_seq_one_letter_code
_entity_poly.pdbx_strand_id
1 'polypeptide(L)'
;MHRPGAAPHPHAQSVVAFGEALVDQFRDRTVLGGAPFNVACHLGALGAHPVLMTRAGKDAPGEQLQQAMSERGLDRRGLQRDPARPTGRVKVTETAAGPVFDILSDQAYDHIHAGLARMVGLLVHPEMVYFGTLAQRGESRRALRELLGAVDSRVFLDLNLTDPWVDADTLRWSLRQASVAKLNEAELARVGHLLALDGASPEARAGVLVSNFGLERVVVTRGAAGAWTLDAAGRIESVAGQALPNLVDRAGAGDGFAAVFILGTLRGWPLADRLARADAFARALCQIRGAVPAVQDFYTPFIRDWQL
;
A
#
# COMPACT_ATOMS: atom_id res chain seq x y z
N MET A 1 1.62 15.19 36.63
CA MET A 1 0.33 15.78 36.20
C MET A 1 -0.12 15.04 34.94
N HIS A 2 -1.11 14.15 35.07
CA HIS A 2 -1.69 13.39 33.95
C HIS A 2 -2.56 14.38 33.14
N ARG A 3 -2.27 14.55 31.85
CA ARG A 3 -3.18 15.24 30.94
C ARG A 3 -4.41 14.35 30.73
N PRO A 4 -5.64 14.85 30.89
CA PRO A 4 -6.84 14.07 30.58
C PRO A 4 -6.84 13.76 29.07
N GLY A 5 -7.22 12.52 28.73
CA GLY A 5 -7.27 12.04 27.36
C GLY A 5 -8.12 12.97 26.48
N ALA A 6 -7.52 13.42 25.37
CA ALA A 6 -8.26 14.14 24.35
C ALA A 6 -9.40 13.22 23.85
N ALA A 7 -10.57 13.79 23.68
CA ALA A 7 -11.68 13.12 23.02
C ALA A 7 -11.21 12.60 21.63
N PRO A 8 -11.66 11.43 21.18
CA PRO A 8 -11.25 10.93 19.87
C PRO A 8 -11.61 11.98 18.81
N HIS A 9 -10.62 12.41 18.04
CA HIS A 9 -10.83 13.32 16.93
C HIS A 9 -11.83 12.68 15.95
N PRO A 10 -12.75 13.46 15.34
CA PRO A 10 -13.72 12.93 14.35
C PRO A 10 -13.08 12.32 13.09
N HIS A 11 -11.77 12.32 12.99
CA HIS A 11 -10.96 11.75 11.90
C HIS A 11 -10.09 10.57 12.36
N ALA A 12 -10.37 9.96 13.51
CA ALA A 12 -9.65 8.77 13.99
C ALA A 12 -9.60 7.71 12.88
N GLN A 13 -8.38 7.18 12.61
CA GLN A 13 -8.08 6.17 11.58
C GLN A 13 -8.20 6.69 10.13
N SER A 14 -7.94 7.98 9.88
CA SER A 14 -7.87 8.53 8.53
C SER A 14 -6.53 8.19 7.87
N VAL A 15 -6.60 7.70 6.62
CA VAL A 15 -5.43 7.32 5.81
C VAL A 15 -5.53 7.96 4.44
N VAL A 16 -4.47 8.59 3.96
CA VAL A 16 -4.35 8.92 2.54
C VAL A 16 -3.54 7.82 1.86
N ALA A 17 -4.17 7.07 0.96
CA ALA A 17 -3.49 6.12 0.07
C ALA A 17 -3.16 6.84 -1.24
N PHE A 18 -1.86 7.18 -1.44
CA PHE A 18 -1.40 7.92 -2.59
C PHE A 18 -0.82 6.99 -3.65
N GLY A 19 -1.28 7.15 -4.90
CA GLY A 19 -0.64 6.50 -6.03
C GLY A 19 -1.59 6.01 -7.11
N GLU A 20 -1.21 4.90 -7.73
CA GLU A 20 -1.89 4.33 -8.88
C GLU A 20 -3.24 3.70 -8.52
N ALA A 21 -4.22 3.98 -9.38
CA ALA A 21 -5.38 3.14 -9.60
C ALA A 21 -5.44 2.85 -11.10
N LEU A 22 -5.55 1.59 -11.46
CA LEU A 22 -5.35 1.13 -12.82
C LEU A 22 -6.23 -0.09 -13.13
N VAL A 23 -6.20 -0.53 -14.36
CA VAL A 23 -6.79 -1.79 -14.77
C VAL A 23 -5.71 -2.75 -15.29
N ASP A 24 -5.73 -3.97 -14.77
CA ASP A 24 -5.01 -5.09 -15.34
C ASP A 24 -5.81 -5.59 -16.55
N GLN A 25 -5.22 -5.42 -17.72
CA GLN A 25 -5.84 -5.78 -18.99
C GLN A 25 -5.35 -7.17 -19.43
N PHE A 26 -6.17 -8.16 -19.22
CA PHE A 26 -6.01 -9.51 -19.77
C PHE A 26 -6.56 -9.56 -21.19
N ARG A 27 -6.40 -10.69 -21.87
CA ARG A 27 -6.91 -10.89 -23.23
C ARG A 27 -8.43 -10.81 -23.30
N ASP A 28 -9.14 -11.28 -22.29
CA ASP A 28 -10.60 -11.49 -22.24
C ASP A 28 -11.33 -10.63 -21.21
N ARG A 29 -10.60 -9.96 -20.32
CA ARG A 29 -11.19 -9.18 -19.24
C ARG A 29 -10.28 -8.05 -18.77
N THR A 30 -10.85 -7.10 -18.06
CA THR A 30 -10.13 -6.07 -17.28
C THR A 30 -10.48 -6.20 -15.81
N VAL A 31 -9.49 -5.98 -14.93
CA VAL A 31 -9.67 -6.03 -13.47
C VAL A 31 -9.12 -4.75 -12.88
N LEU A 32 -9.90 -4.05 -12.05
CA LEU A 32 -9.40 -2.90 -11.29
C LEU A 32 -8.34 -3.35 -10.29
N GLY A 33 -7.29 -2.57 -10.17
CA GLY A 33 -6.16 -2.82 -9.30
C GLY A 33 -5.33 -1.56 -9.03
N GLY A 34 -4.09 -1.79 -8.61
CA GLY A 34 -3.18 -0.79 -8.10
C GLY A 34 -3.08 -0.86 -6.59
N ALA A 35 -1.86 -0.95 -6.06
CA ALA A 35 -1.65 -1.17 -4.63
C ALA A 35 -2.36 -0.13 -3.74
N PRO A 36 -2.30 1.20 -4.01
CA PRO A 36 -3.03 2.18 -3.22
C PRO A 36 -4.55 2.01 -3.26
N PHE A 37 -5.11 1.64 -4.43
CA PHE A 37 -6.54 1.35 -4.55
C PHE A 37 -6.93 0.11 -3.74
N ASN A 38 -6.17 -0.98 -3.83
CA ASN A 38 -6.42 -2.21 -3.10
C ASN A 38 -6.36 -1.98 -1.58
N VAL A 39 -5.32 -1.28 -1.10
CA VAL A 39 -5.17 -0.92 0.32
C VAL A 39 -6.34 -0.06 0.79
N ALA A 40 -6.77 0.95 0.01
CA ALA A 40 -7.92 1.77 0.36
C ALA A 40 -9.21 0.95 0.46
N CYS A 41 -9.45 0.00 -0.47
CA CYS A 41 -10.60 -0.90 -0.42
C CYS A 41 -10.61 -1.75 0.87
N HIS A 42 -9.47 -2.35 1.23
CA HIS A 42 -9.38 -3.17 2.44
C HIS A 42 -9.55 -2.34 3.71
N LEU A 43 -8.90 -1.17 3.79
CA LEU A 43 -9.04 -0.26 4.94
C LEU A 43 -10.49 0.18 5.13
N GLY A 44 -11.16 0.60 4.05
CA GLY A 44 -12.57 1.01 4.09
C GLY A 44 -13.49 -0.12 4.55
N ALA A 45 -13.32 -1.32 3.99
CA ALA A 45 -14.11 -2.49 4.35
C ALA A 45 -13.89 -2.95 5.80
N LEU A 46 -12.72 -2.67 6.38
CA LEU A 46 -12.38 -2.95 7.78
C LEU A 46 -12.67 -1.77 8.74
N GLY A 47 -13.39 -0.75 8.28
CA GLY A 47 -13.89 0.33 9.13
C GLY A 47 -12.93 1.50 9.36
N ALA A 48 -11.84 1.62 8.60
CA ALA A 48 -11.03 2.84 8.56
C ALA A 48 -11.61 3.86 7.55
N HIS A 49 -11.03 5.06 7.52
CA HIS A 49 -11.47 6.15 6.65
C HIS A 49 -10.38 6.51 5.61
N PRO A 50 -10.17 5.66 4.59
CA PRO A 50 -9.18 5.92 3.56
C PRO A 50 -9.68 6.96 2.56
N VAL A 51 -8.77 7.85 2.14
CA VAL A 51 -8.91 8.69 0.96
C VAL A 51 -7.90 8.23 -0.09
N LEU A 52 -8.37 7.70 -1.20
CA LEU A 52 -7.51 7.34 -2.32
C LEU A 52 -7.12 8.61 -3.09
N MET A 53 -5.85 8.99 -3.00
CA MET A 53 -5.28 10.11 -3.77
C MET A 53 -4.70 9.58 -5.07
N THR A 54 -5.47 9.69 -6.14
CA THR A 54 -5.11 9.20 -7.46
C THR A 54 -5.65 10.09 -8.58
N ARG A 55 -5.26 9.81 -9.82
CA ARG A 55 -5.84 10.46 -10.99
C ARG A 55 -6.19 9.41 -12.04
N ALA A 56 -7.41 9.52 -12.59
CA ALA A 56 -7.95 8.62 -13.61
C ALA A 56 -8.40 9.41 -14.83
N GLY A 57 -8.35 8.80 -16.00
CA GLY A 57 -8.83 9.37 -17.25
C GLY A 57 -10.36 9.56 -17.27
N LYS A 58 -10.85 10.32 -18.24
CA LYS A 58 -12.27 10.38 -18.61
C LYS A 58 -12.58 9.29 -19.64
N ASP A 59 -12.33 8.05 -19.28
CA ASP A 59 -12.50 6.87 -20.12
C ASP A 59 -13.26 5.76 -19.35
N ALA A 60 -13.63 4.68 -20.03
CA ALA A 60 -14.41 3.59 -19.43
C ALA A 60 -13.76 2.99 -18.17
N PRO A 61 -12.42 2.71 -18.11
CA PRO A 61 -11.78 2.30 -16.85
C PRO A 61 -11.86 3.34 -15.73
N GLY A 62 -11.78 4.64 -16.05
CA GLY A 62 -11.93 5.70 -15.07
C GLY A 62 -13.35 5.81 -14.50
N GLU A 63 -14.38 5.55 -15.32
CA GLU A 63 -15.76 5.45 -14.84
C GLU A 63 -15.97 4.19 -13.98
N GLN A 64 -15.38 3.04 -14.37
CA GLN A 64 -15.40 1.82 -13.56
C GLN A 64 -14.74 2.04 -12.19
N LEU A 65 -13.60 2.74 -12.13
CA LEU A 65 -12.95 3.08 -10.87
C LEU A 65 -13.87 3.95 -10.00
N GLN A 66 -14.47 4.99 -10.57
CA GLN A 66 -15.37 5.88 -9.84
C GLN A 66 -16.60 5.14 -9.30
N GLN A 67 -17.16 4.22 -10.10
CA GLN A 67 -18.27 3.38 -9.70
C GLN A 67 -17.85 2.44 -8.55
N ALA A 68 -16.72 1.74 -8.69
CA ALA A 68 -16.21 0.83 -7.67
C ALA A 68 -15.93 1.54 -6.34
N MET A 69 -15.39 2.78 -6.38
CA MET A 69 -15.22 3.60 -5.18
C MET A 69 -16.56 3.94 -4.53
N SER A 70 -17.58 4.27 -5.32
CA SER A 70 -18.93 4.59 -4.81
C SER A 70 -19.61 3.39 -4.17
N GLU A 71 -19.56 2.22 -4.83
CA GLU A 71 -20.13 0.96 -4.34
C GLU A 71 -19.49 0.50 -3.03
N ARG A 72 -18.20 0.82 -2.82
CA ARG A 72 -17.44 0.50 -1.60
C ARG A 72 -17.51 1.61 -0.53
N GLY A 73 -18.23 2.70 -0.79
CA GLY A 73 -18.29 3.83 0.15
C GLY A 73 -16.97 4.57 0.35
N LEU A 74 -16.03 4.45 -0.58
CA LEU A 74 -14.75 5.15 -0.50
C LEU A 74 -14.90 6.64 -0.76
N ASP A 75 -14.17 7.44 0.01
CA ASP A 75 -14.12 8.89 -0.16
C ASP A 75 -13.48 9.26 -1.50
N ARG A 76 -14.20 10.03 -2.33
CA ARG A 76 -13.78 10.43 -3.66
C ARG A 76 -13.06 11.77 -3.72
N ARG A 77 -12.84 12.46 -2.59
CA ARG A 77 -12.15 13.77 -2.56
C ARG A 77 -10.73 13.71 -3.12
N GLY A 78 -10.07 12.56 -3.05
CA GLY A 78 -8.75 12.33 -3.62
C GLY A 78 -8.74 11.91 -5.09
N LEU A 79 -9.89 11.60 -5.70
CA LEU A 79 -9.96 11.17 -7.10
C LEU A 79 -9.96 12.39 -8.04
N GLN A 80 -8.87 12.54 -8.78
CA GLN A 80 -8.73 13.55 -9.84
C GLN A 80 -9.12 12.96 -11.20
N ARG A 81 -9.61 13.80 -12.11
CA ARG A 81 -10.01 13.39 -13.47
C ARG A 81 -9.13 14.07 -14.52
N ASP A 82 -8.47 13.26 -15.34
CA ASP A 82 -7.64 13.75 -16.45
C ASP A 82 -8.46 13.81 -17.74
N PRO A 83 -8.52 14.99 -18.42
CA PRO A 83 -9.26 15.10 -19.67
C PRO A 83 -8.51 14.53 -20.89
N ALA A 84 -7.20 14.33 -20.79
CA ALA A 84 -6.34 14.02 -21.92
C ALA A 84 -5.68 12.64 -21.82
N ARG A 85 -5.31 12.21 -20.59
CA ARG A 85 -4.57 10.95 -20.38
C ARG A 85 -5.51 9.82 -20.00
N PRO A 86 -5.22 8.59 -20.45
CA PRO A 86 -6.02 7.42 -20.08
C PRO A 86 -5.82 7.05 -18.62
N THR A 87 -6.82 6.38 -18.05
CA THR A 87 -6.68 5.66 -16.77
C THR A 87 -5.55 4.64 -16.86
N GLY A 88 -4.83 4.45 -15.76
CA GLY A 88 -3.71 3.53 -15.67
C GLY A 88 -4.04 2.13 -16.21
N ARG A 89 -3.11 1.55 -16.96
CA ARG A 89 -3.26 0.21 -17.54
C ARG A 89 -1.97 -0.58 -17.39
N VAL A 90 -2.15 -1.84 -17.07
CA VAL A 90 -1.12 -2.86 -17.13
C VAL A 90 -1.58 -3.92 -18.10
N LYS A 91 -0.79 -4.19 -19.15
CA LYS A 91 -1.04 -5.32 -20.04
C LYS A 91 -0.52 -6.59 -19.39
N VAL A 92 -1.39 -7.57 -19.22
CA VAL A 92 -1.02 -8.86 -18.65
C VAL A 92 -0.97 -9.89 -19.77
N THR A 93 0.21 -10.44 -20.02
CA THR A 93 0.42 -11.51 -21.00
C THR A 93 0.71 -12.80 -20.24
N GLU A 94 -0.17 -13.77 -20.38
CA GLU A 94 0.03 -15.11 -19.81
C GLU A 94 1.06 -15.87 -20.65
N THR A 95 2.13 -16.34 -20.00
CA THR A 95 3.19 -17.14 -20.63
C THR A 95 3.37 -18.46 -19.90
N ALA A 96 4.07 -19.41 -20.52
CA ALA A 96 4.38 -20.70 -19.89
C ALA A 96 5.19 -20.56 -18.58
N ALA A 97 5.92 -19.46 -18.42
CA ALA A 97 6.70 -19.14 -17.21
C ALA A 97 5.89 -18.34 -16.16
N GLY A 98 4.62 -18.00 -16.46
CA GLY A 98 3.75 -17.17 -15.64
C GLY A 98 3.36 -15.85 -16.31
N PRO A 99 2.55 -15.02 -15.64
CA PRO A 99 2.10 -13.74 -16.18
C PRO A 99 3.25 -12.73 -16.26
N VAL A 100 3.32 -12.00 -17.37
CA VAL A 100 4.22 -10.85 -17.59
C VAL A 100 3.38 -9.58 -17.55
N PHE A 101 3.80 -8.61 -16.73
CA PHE A 101 3.11 -7.33 -16.54
C PHE A 101 3.87 -6.23 -17.26
N ASP A 102 3.24 -5.59 -18.25
CA ASP A 102 3.75 -4.42 -18.96
C ASP A 102 3.00 -3.18 -18.50
N ILE A 103 3.65 -2.40 -17.61
CA ILE A 103 3.08 -1.19 -17.03
C ILE A 103 3.32 -0.02 -17.99
N LEU A 104 2.23 0.51 -18.54
CA LEU A 104 2.32 1.60 -19.49
C LEU A 104 2.78 2.90 -18.83
N SER A 105 3.53 3.70 -19.59
CA SER A 105 3.95 5.06 -19.20
C SER A 105 2.89 6.10 -19.55
N ASP A 106 3.05 7.32 -19.03
CA ASP A 106 2.23 8.50 -19.30
C ASP A 106 0.73 8.27 -19.09
N GLN A 107 0.40 7.61 -18.00
CA GLN A 107 -0.98 7.37 -17.58
C GLN A 107 -1.47 8.48 -16.64
N ALA A 108 -2.77 8.62 -16.45
CA ALA A 108 -3.34 9.68 -15.62
C ALA A 108 -2.73 9.74 -14.20
N TYR A 109 -2.46 8.59 -13.58
CA TYR A 109 -1.86 8.55 -12.25
C TYR A 109 -0.38 9.01 -12.18
N ASP A 110 0.29 9.20 -13.31
CA ASP A 110 1.62 9.81 -13.37
C ASP A 110 1.55 11.35 -13.25
N HIS A 111 0.33 11.91 -13.31
CA HIS A 111 0.04 13.33 -13.35
C HIS A 111 -0.92 13.78 -12.25
N ILE A 112 -0.84 13.20 -11.05
CA ILE A 112 -1.59 13.68 -9.88
C ILE A 112 -1.21 15.14 -9.62
N HIS A 113 -2.20 16.04 -9.57
CA HIS A 113 -1.98 17.47 -9.44
C HIS A 113 -1.55 17.82 -8.01
N ALA A 114 -0.37 18.43 -7.86
CA ALA A 114 0.27 18.70 -6.59
C ALA A 114 -0.56 19.60 -5.65
N GLY A 115 -1.15 20.69 -6.19
CA GLY A 115 -1.98 21.60 -5.39
C GLY A 115 -3.24 20.95 -4.84
N LEU A 116 -3.86 20.03 -5.62
CA LEU A 116 -5.02 19.27 -5.15
C LEU A 116 -4.61 18.23 -4.10
N ALA A 117 -3.48 17.55 -4.29
CA ALA A 117 -2.97 16.61 -3.31
C ALA A 117 -2.68 17.29 -1.96
N ARG A 118 -2.01 18.43 -2.00
CA ARG A 118 -1.76 19.26 -0.81
C ARG A 118 -3.06 19.72 -0.13
N MET A 119 -4.02 20.22 -0.90
CA MET A 119 -5.30 20.71 -0.37
C MET A 119 -6.10 19.58 0.31
N VAL A 120 -6.19 18.41 -0.32
CA VAL A 120 -6.89 17.25 0.27
C VAL A 120 -6.16 16.76 1.51
N GLY A 121 -4.82 16.71 1.51
CA GLY A 121 -4.04 16.38 2.70
C GLY A 121 -4.36 17.30 3.89
N LEU A 122 -4.39 18.62 3.65
CA LEU A 122 -4.76 19.61 4.66
C LEU A 122 -6.22 19.49 5.13
N LEU A 123 -7.14 19.07 4.26
CA LEU A 123 -8.55 18.88 4.62
C LEU A 123 -8.77 17.58 5.42
N VAL A 124 -8.06 16.52 5.07
CA VAL A 124 -8.23 15.19 5.68
C VAL A 124 -7.48 15.06 6.99
N HIS A 125 -6.34 15.75 7.14
CA HIS A 125 -5.42 15.59 8.27
C HIS A 125 -5.16 14.11 8.59
N PRO A 126 -4.59 13.32 7.63
CA PRO A 126 -4.47 11.89 7.81
C PRO A 126 -3.50 11.56 8.96
N GLU A 127 -3.85 10.53 9.75
CA GLU A 127 -2.92 9.97 10.73
C GLU A 127 -1.78 9.19 10.05
N MET A 128 -2.04 8.69 8.84
CA MET A 128 -1.05 7.95 8.04
C MET A 128 -1.20 8.25 6.56
N VAL A 129 -0.05 8.39 5.89
CA VAL A 129 0.03 8.39 4.42
C VAL A 129 0.66 7.07 3.99
N TYR A 130 -0.05 6.33 3.12
CA TYR A 130 0.45 5.14 2.44
C TYR A 130 0.86 5.50 1.02
N PHE A 131 2.02 5.03 0.57
CA PHE A 131 2.43 5.11 -0.83
C PHE A 131 3.41 4.02 -1.23
N GLY A 132 3.49 3.75 -2.54
CA GLY A 132 4.45 2.86 -3.15
C GLY A 132 5.46 3.59 -4.04
N THR A 133 6.30 2.83 -4.77
CA THR A 133 7.31 3.43 -5.66
C THR A 133 6.78 3.74 -7.06
N LEU A 134 5.75 3.04 -7.54
CA LEU A 134 5.29 3.11 -8.94
C LEU A 134 4.77 4.51 -9.32
N ALA A 135 3.96 5.14 -8.50
CA ALA A 135 3.38 6.45 -8.78
C ALA A 135 4.35 7.63 -8.52
N GLN A 136 5.65 7.36 -8.34
CA GLN A 136 6.66 8.41 -8.19
C GLN A 136 7.28 8.80 -9.54
N ARG A 137 6.44 8.93 -10.56
CA ARG A 137 6.78 9.30 -11.94
C ARG A 137 6.10 10.64 -12.29
N GLY A 138 6.58 11.30 -13.33
CA GLY A 138 5.98 12.52 -13.85
C GLY A 138 5.70 13.58 -12.77
N GLU A 139 4.52 14.17 -12.84
CA GLU A 139 4.05 15.19 -11.89
C GLU A 139 3.71 14.60 -10.52
N SER A 140 3.37 13.32 -10.44
CA SER A 140 2.96 12.67 -9.21
C SER A 140 4.07 12.58 -8.17
N ARG A 141 5.33 12.53 -8.60
CA ARG A 141 6.49 12.68 -7.68
C ARG A 141 6.43 14.02 -6.93
N ARG A 142 6.11 15.11 -7.63
CA ARG A 142 5.93 16.42 -7.00
C ARG A 142 4.70 16.46 -6.11
N ALA A 143 3.59 15.85 -6.56
CA ALA A 143 2.35 15.81 -5.79
C ALA A 143 2.52 15.08 -4.45
N LEU A 144 3.27 13.96 -4.44
CA LEU A 144 3.60 13.25 -3.21
C LEU A 144 4.45 14.11 -2.25
N ARG A 145 5.43 14.84 -2.78
CA ARG A 145 6.27 15.75 -1.97
C ARG A 145 5.45 16.88 -1.35
N GLU A 146 4.55 17.50 -2.12
CA GLU A 146 3.66 18.55 -1.63
C GLU A 146 2.64 18.03 -0.59
N LEU A 147 2.14 16.81 -0.77
CA LEU A 147 1.29 16.15 0.21
C LEU A 147 2.04 15.92 1.53
N LEU A 148 3.19 15.23 1.48
CA LEU A 148 3.96 14.90 2.68
C LEU A 148 4.50 16.15 3.40
N GLY A 149 4.85 17.21 2.65
CA GLY A 149 5.27 18.48 3.23
C GLY A 149 4.14 19.30 3.89
N ALA A 150 2.89 18.94 3.63
CA ALA A 150 1.72 19.68 4.12
C ALA A 150 1.06 19.03 5.35
N VAL A 151 1.39 17.78 5.67
CA VAL A 151 0.75 17.00 6.74
C VAL A 151 1.79 16.49 7.74
N ASP A 152 1.40 16.43 9.00
CA ASP A 152 2.19 15.79 10.05
C ASP A 152 1.61 14.39 10.31
N SER A 153 1.98 13.45 9.44
CA SER A 153 1.44 12.09 9.42
C SER A 153 2.55 11.07 9.49
N ARG A 154 2.29 9.94 10.11
CA ARG A 154 3.16 8.77 9.92
C ARG A 154 3.10 8.33 8.47
N VAL A 155 4.20 7.80 7.96
CA VAL A 155 4.32 7.40 6.57
C VAL A 155 4.58 5.91 6.47
N PHE A 156 3.71 5.21 5.76
CA PHE A 156 3.85 3.79 5.44
C PHE A 156 4.26 3.63 3.97
N LEU A 157 5.50 3.25 3.75
CA LEU A 157 6.04 2.95 2.43
C LEU A 157 5.91 1.45 2.14
N ASP A 158 5.13 1.08 1.13
CA ASP A 158 5.14 -0.27 0.56
C ASP A 158 5.96 -0.24 -0.74
N LEU A 159 7.13 -0.86 -0.73
CA LEU A 159 8.08 -0.61 -1.80
C LEU A 159 7.57 -1.05 -3.17
N ASN A 160 7.02 -2.25 -3.32
CA ASN A 160 6.46 -2.77 -4.58
C ASN A 160 7.36 -2.44 -5.79
N LEU A 161 8.62 -2.93 -5.74
CA LEU A 161 9.63 -2.58 -6.73
C LEU A 161 9.29 -3.10 -8.12
N THR A 162 8.98 -2.20 -9.03
CA THR A 162 8.55 -2.53 -10.39
C THR A 162 9.51 -1.99 -11.43
N ASP A 163 10.13 -2.88 -12.22
CA ASP A 163 10.99 -2.49 -13.34
C ASP A 163 10.19 -1.90 -14.51
N PRO A 164 10.77 -0.95 -15.24
CA PRO A 164 12.03 -0.24 -15.02
C PRO A 164 11.89 1.03 -14.15
N TRP A 165 10.79 1.18 -13.40
CA TRP A 165 10.33 2.44 -12.84
C TRP A 165 10.96 2.83 -11.50
N VAL A 166 11.86 1.99 -10.96
CA VAL A 166 12.53 2.27 -9.67
C VAL A 166 14.00 2.55 -9.89
N ASP A 167 14.45 3.69 -9.39
CA ASP A 167 15.85 4.10 -9.31
C ASP A 167 16.29 4.32 -7.86
N ALA A 168 17.63 4.37 -7.66
CA ALA A 168 18.22 4.53 -6.34
C ALA A 168 17.83 5.86 -5.65
N ASP A 169 17.62 6.93 -6.41
CA ASP A 169 17.29 8.24 -5.85
C ASP A 169 15.82 8.28 -5.38
N THR A 170 14.92 7.67 -6.14
CA THR A 170 13.52 7.47 -5.73
C THR A 170 13.46 6.63 -4.46
N LEU A 171 14.23 5.54 -4.37
CA LEU A 171 14.29 4.71 -3.17
C LEU A 171 14.85 5.46 -1.96
N ARG A 172 15.99 6.15 -2.10
CA ARG A 172 16.59 6.93 -1.00
C ARG A 172 15.64 7.99 -0.49
N TRP A 173 14.98 8.70 -1.41
CA TRP A 173 14.02 9.72 -1.02
C TRP A 173 12.84 9.11 -0.27
N SER A 174 12.23 8.04 -0.80
CA SER A 174 11.07 7.37 -0.22
C SER A 174 11.36 6.82 1.18
N LEU A 175 12.51 6.17 1.35
CA LEU A 175 12.92 5.63 2.64
C LEU A 175 13.15 6.74 3.69
N ARG A 176 13.65 7.91 3.28
CA ARG A 176 13.82 9.06 4.20
C ARG A 176 12.49 9.69 4.63
N GLN A 177 11.41 9.49 3.88
CA GLN A 177 10.09 9.97 4.26
C GLN A 177 9.33 8.98 5.14
N ALA A 178 9.73 7.70 5.11
CA ALA A 178 8.97 6.64 5.75
C ALA A 178 9.20 6.57 7.27
N SER A 179 8.11 6.34 8.01
CA SER A 179 8.17 5.85 9.39
C SER A 179 8.30 4.32 9.39
N VAL A 180 7.53 3.65 8.51
CA VAL A 180 7.55 2.20 8.34
C VAL A 180 7.79 1.88 6.87
N ALA A 181 8.73 0.99 6.58
CA ALA A 181 8.95 0.45 5.24
C ALA A 181 8.59 -1.04 5.20
N LYS A 182 7.69 -1.41 4.29
CA LYS A 182 7.31 -2.80 4.02
C LYS A 182 7.89 -3.23 2.68
N LEU A 183 8.42 -4.43 2.64
CA LEU A 183 8.99 -5.08 1.46
C LEU A 183 8.99 -6.60 1.63
N ASN A 184 9.15 -7.35 0.55
CA ASN A 184 9.39 -8.78 0.63
C ASN A 184 10.91 -9.07 0.66
N GLU A 185 11.31 -10.35 0.90
CA GLU A 185 12.72 -10.72 0.98
C GLU A 185 13.50 -10.45 -0.32
N ALA A 186 12.87 -10.66 -1.48
CA ALA A 186 13.50 -10.40 -2.77
C ALA A 186 13.71 -8.89 -2.97
N GLU A 187 12.74 -8.07 -2.58
CA GLU A 187 12.86 -6.61 -2.60
C GLU A 187 13.93 -6.13 -1.61
N LEU A 188 14.02 -6.72 -0.42
CA LEU A 188 15.07 -6.39 0.55
C LEU A 188 16.47 -6.67 -0.01
N ALA A 189 16.64 -7.79 -0.68
CA ALA A 189 17.90 -8.11 -1.36
C ALA A 189 18.20 -7.11 -2.48
N ARG A 190 17.20 -6.75 -3.29
CA ARG A 190 17.32 -5.80 -4.38
C ARG A 190 17.61 -4.38 -3.90
N VAL A 191 16.94 -3.90 -2.86
CA VAL A 191 17.22 -2.60 -2.21
C VAL A 191 18.66 -2.58 -1.70
N GLY A 192 19.11 -3.66 -1.06
CA GLY A 192 20.50 -3.81 -0.65
C GLY A 192 21.49 -3.61 -1.80
N HIS A 193 21.22 -4.23 -2.95
CA HIS A 193 22.04 -4.07 -4.14
C HIS A 193 21.97 -2.63 -4.71
N LEU A 194 20.78 -2.09 -4.92
CA LEU A 194 20.57 -0.77 -5.53
C LEU A 194 21.15 0.39 -4.69
N LEU A 195 21.16 0.24 -3.37
CA LEU A 195 21.64 1.27 -2.45
C LEU A 195 23.05 0.98 -1.92
N ALA A 196 23.70 -0.11 -2.36
CA ALA A 196 24.98 -0.59 -1.86
C ALA A 196 24.98 -0.71 -0.32
N LEU A 197 23.96 -1.38 0.23
CA LEU A 197 23.85 -1.60 1.67
C LEU A 197 24.52 -2.92 2.06
N ASP A 198 25.47 -2.84 2.96
CA ASP A 198 26.11 -4.01 3.54
C ASP A 198 25.15 -4.76 4.47
N GLY A 199 25.27 -6.08 4.52
CA GLY A 199 24.47 -6.93 5.39
C GLY A 199 24.56 -8.40 5.01
N ALA A 200 25.18 -9.20 5.88
CA ALA A 200 25.41 -10.62 5.65
C ALA A 200 24.11 -11.47 5.73
N SER A 201 23.07 -10.94 6.37
CA SER A 201 21.76 -11.58 6.48
C SER A 201 20.64 -10.60 6.13
N PRO A 202 19.39 -11.07 5.88
CA PRO A 202 18.24 -10.20 5.72
C PRO A 202 18.01 -9.26 6.92
N GLU A 203 18.20 -9.75 8.14
CA GLU A 203 18.03 -8.98 9.38
C GLU A 203 19.10 -7.88 9.49
N ALA A 204 20.36 -8.22 9.19
CA ALA A 204 21.45 -7.24 9.17
C ALA A 204 21.18 -6.12 8.14
N ARG A 205 20.72 -6.49 6.94
CA ARG A 205 20.36 -5.53 5.88
C ARG A 205 19.17 -4.65 6.28
N ALA A 206 18.15 -5.23 6.92
CA ALA A 206 17.02 -4.45 7.46
C ALA A 206 17.49 -3.49 8.58
N GLY A 207 18.43 -3.91 9.43
CA GLY A 207 19.04 -3.03 10.44
C GLY A 207 19.78 -1.85 9.84
N VAL A 208 20.49 -2.06 8.73
CA VAL A 208 21.14 -0.97 7.97
C VAL A 208 20.09 -0.02 7.37
N LEU A 209 18.96 -0.53 6.85
CA LEU A 209 17.87 0.32 6.39
C LEU A 209 17.29 1.17 7.51
N VAL A 210 16.99 0.56 8.66
CA VAL A 210 16.46 1.27 9.83
C VAL A 210 17.40 2.40 10.25
N SER A 211 18.70 2.12 10.41
CA SER A 211 19.67 3.09 10.90
C SER A 211 19.97 4.19 9.89
N ASN A 212 20.16 3.86 8.60
CA ASN A 212 20.55 4.83 7.57
C ASN A 212 19.42 5.79 7.18
N PHE A 213 18.16 5.38 7.34
CA PHE A 213 17.01 6.17 6.93
C PHE A 213 16.14 6.66 8.09
N GLY A 214 16.47 6.29 9.33
CA GLY A 214 15.74 6.72 10.52
C GLY A 214 14.34 6.09 10.61
N LEU A 215 14.17 4.87 10.08
CA LEU A 215 12.88 4.19 10.13
C LEU A 215 12.54 3.76 11.57
N GLU A 216 11.28 3.88 11.95
CA GLU A 216 10.79 3.27 13.19
C GLU A 216 10.82 1.73 13.07
N ARG A 217 10.55 1.22 11.84
CA ARG A 217 10.39 -0.21 11.59
C ARG A 217 10.53 -0.58 10.12
N VAL A 218 11.15 -1.73 9.89
CA VAL A 218 11.06 -2.47 8.62
C VAL A 218 10.16 -3.68 8.82
N VAL A 219 9.28 -3.96 7.85
CA VAL A 219 8.39 -5.13 7.81
C VAL A 219 8.77 -5.95 6.58
N VAL A 220 9.12 -7.22 6.78
CA VAL A 220 9.55 -8.12 5.71
C VAL A 220 8.58 -9.29 5.59
N THR A 221 7.91 -9.38 4.44
CA THR A 221 7.02 -10.51 4.13
C THR A 221 7.78 -11.61 3.39
N ARG A 222 7.44 -12.87 3.71
CA ARG A 222 8.09 -14.08 3.17
C ARG A 222 7.11 -15.04 2.49
N GLY A 223 5.97 -14.51 2.04
CA GLY A 223 4.92 -15.31 1.43
C GLY A 223 4.46 -16.44 2.37
N ALA A 224 4.55 -17.70 1.93
CA ALA A 224 4.13 -18.84 2.73
C ALA A 224 4.98 -19.06 4.02
N ALA A 225 6.13 -18.44 4.14
CA ALA A 225 6.97 -18.52 5.35
C ALA A 225 6.61 -17.47 6.43
N GLY A 226 5.57 -16.65 6.20
CA GLY A 226 5.09 -15.65 7.14
C GLY A 226 5.74 -14.29 6.98
N ALA A 227 5.97 -13.59 8.07
CA ALA A 227 6.56 -12.25 8.06
C ALA A 227 7.35 -11.97 9.34
N TRP A 228 8.22 -10.98 9.29
CA TRP A 228 8.92 -10.46 10.46
C TRP A 228 9.11 -8.95 10.37
N THR A 229 9.42 -8.33 11.50
CA THR A 229 9.76 -6.91 11.59
C THR A 229 11.02 -6.71 12.40
N LEU A 230 11.73 -5.62 12.10
CA LEU A 230 12.84 -5.11 12.90
C LEU A 230 12.62 -3.62 13.19
N ASP A 231 12.73 -3.22 14.45
CA ASP A 231 12.56 -1.83 14.87
C ASP A 231 13.90 -1.11 15.14
N ALA A 232 13.81 0.20 15.41
CA ALA A 232 14.98 1.03 15.68
C ALA A 232 15.79 0.63 16.93
N ALA A 233 15.21 -0.18 17.83
CA ALA A 233 15.91 -0.76 18.97
C ALA A 233 16.55 -2.11 18.67
N GLY A 234 16.47 -2.59 17.41
CA GLY A 234 16.99 -3.90 16.99
C GLY A 234 16.11 -5.09 17.41
N ARG A 235 14.89 -4.85 17.89
CA ARG A 235 13.98 -5.92 18.32
C ARG A 235 13.30 -6.53 17.10
N ILE A 236 13.33 -7.85 17.03
CA ILE A 236 12.67 -8.62 15.98
C ILE A 236 11.40 -9.27 16.56
N GLU A 237 10.29 -9.11 15.83
CA GLU A 237 9.03 -9.81 16.05
C GLU A 237 8.69 -10.57 14.76
N SER A 238 8.16 -11.79 14.87
CA SER A 238 7.87 -12.60 13.69
C SER A 238 6.59 -13.42 13.83
N VAL A 239 5.95 -13.69 12.72
CA VAL A 239 4.87 -14.66 12.57
C VAL A 239 5.33 -15.77 11.65
N ALA A 240 5.20 -17.03 12.10
CA ALA A 240 5.47 -18.19 11.29
C ALA A 240 4.38 -18.35 10.22
N GLY A 241 4.80 -18.67 9.00
CA GLY A 241 3.87 -19.00 7.93
C GLY A 241 3.11 -20.28 8.23
N GLN A 242 1.97 -20.40 7.57
CA GLN A 242 1.15 -21.60 7.60
C GLN A 242 0.86 -22.06 6.17
N ALA A 243 0.81 -23.37 5.95
CA ALA A 243 0.49 -23.93 4.66
C ALA A 243 -0.88 -23.43 4.15
N LEU A 244 -0.95 -23.09 2.87
CA LEU A 244 -2.18 -22.74 2.18
C LEU A 244 -2.59 -23.93 1.29
N PRO A 245 -3.53 -24.77 1.75
CA PRO A 245 -3.93 -25.96 0.98
C PRO A 245 -4.65 -25.60 -0.33
N ASN A 246 -5.29 -24.42 -0.39
CA ASN A 246 -6.14 -23.97 -1.52
C ASN A 246 -5.65 -22.60 -2.03
N LEU A 247 -4.44 -22.54 -2.56
CA LEU A 247 -3.95 -21.32 -3.22
C LEU A 247 -4.69 -21.12 -4.56
N VAL A 248 -5.42 -20.02 -4.67
CA VAL A 248 -6.16 -19.63 -5.89
C VAL A 248 -5.42 -18.52 -6.63
N ASP A 249 -5.06 -17.45 -5.93
CA ASP A 249 -4.40 -16.26 -6.51
C ASP A 249 -3.51 -15.60 -5.45
N ARG A 250 -2.38 -15.03 -5.87
CA ARG A 250 -1.49 -14.28 -4.97
C ARG A 250 -1.66 -12.77 -5.10
N ALA A 251 -2.49 -12.32 -6.04
CA ALA A 251 -2.70 -10.90 -6.28
C ALA A 251 -3.25 -10.21 -5.03
N GLY A 252 -2.69 -9.05 -4.67
CA GLY A 252 -3.15 -8.23 -3.57
C GLY A 252 -2.85 -8.75 -2.16
N ALA A 253 -2.21 -9.92 -2.00
CA ALA A 253 -1.84 -10.43 -0.66
C ALA A 253 -0.94 -9.44 0.10
N GLY A 254 0.02 -8.83 -0.59
CA GLY A 254 0.88 -7.77 -0.04
C GLY A 254 0.10 -6.53 0.38
N ASP A 255 -0.88 -6.13 -0.43
CA ASP A 255 -1.73 -4.97 -0.19
C ASP A 255 -2.66 -5.20 1.01
N GLY A 256 -3.25 -6.40 1.09
CA GLY A 256 -4.05 -6.81 2.25
C GLY A 256 -3.25 -6.87 3.54
N PHE A 257 -2.03 -7.41 3.49
CA PHE A 257 -1.11 -7.38 4.63
C PHE A 257 -0.84 -5.93 5.07
N ALA A 258 -0.51 -5.04 4.13
CA ALA A 258 -0.26 -3.63 4.40
C ALA A 258 -1.48 -2.95 5.04
N ALA A 259 -2.68 -3.16 4.48
CA ALA A 259 -3.92 -2.59 5.00
C ALA A 259 -4.18 -2.98 6.46
N VAL A 260 -4.06 -4.27 6.80
CA VAL A 260 -4.28 -4.74 8.18
C VAL A 260 -3.18 -4.29 9.13
N PHE A 261 -1.92 -4.26 8.68
CA PHE A 261 -0.83 -3.75 9.50
C PHE A 261 -0.99 -2.25 9.81
N ILE A 262 -1.43 -1.44 8.82
CA ILE A 262 -1.79 -0.03 8.97
C ILE A 262 -2.94 0.11 9.95
N LEU A 263 -4.05 -0.61 9.75
CA LEU A 263 -5.21 -0.59 10.63
C LEU A 263 -4.83 -0.89 12.07
N GLY A 264 -4.06 -1.96 12.30
CA GLY A 264 -3.61 -2.34 13.62
C GLY A 264 -2.67 -1.32 14.26
N THR A 265 -1.89 -0.58 13.44
CA THR A 265 -1.06 0.52 13.92
C THR A 265 -1.91 1.67 14.41
N LEU A 266 -2.93 2.07 13.64
CA LEU A 266 -3.86 3.15 13.99
C LEU A 266 -4.73 2.80 15.21
N ARG A 267 -5.09 1.54 15.37
CA ARG A 267 -5.86 1.02 16.52
C ARG A 267 -5.01 0.71 17.75
N GLY A 268 -3.69 0.88 17.68
CA GLY A 268 -2.78 0.60 18.80
C GLY A 268 -2.67 -0.88 19.16
N TRP A 269 -2.95 -1.82 18.23
CA TRP A 269 -2.80 -3.25 18.53
C TRP A 269 -1.36 -3.60 18.91
N PRO A 270 -1.15 -4.58 19.80
CA PRO A 270 0.17 -5.13 20.03
C PRO A 270 0.83 -5.58 18.73
N LEU A 271 2.15 -5.48 18.64
CA LEU A 271 2.87 -5.76 17.39
C LEU A 271 2.68 -7.20 16.91
N ALA A 272 2.68 -8.16 17.84
CA ALA A 272 2.43 -9.56 17.55
C ALA A 272 1.06 -9.76 16.89
N ASP A 273 0.02 -9.10 17.40
CA ASP A 273 -1.33 -9.15 16.84
C ASP A 273 -1.40 -8.50 15.46
N ARG A 274 -0.70 -7.37 15.27
CA ARG A 274 -0.61 -6.72 13.93
C ARG A 274 -0.04 -7.67 12.89
N LEU A 275 1.07 -8.32 13.21
CA LEU A 275 1.72 -9.30 12.32
C LEU A 275 0.83 -10.51 12.05
N ALA A 276 0.30 -11.13 13.11
CA ALA A 276 -0.52 -12.32 12.99
C ALA A 276 -1.79 -12.07 12.18
N ARG A 277 -2.49 -10.95 12.44
CA ARG A 277 -3.72 -10.57 11.73
C ARG A 277 -3.43 -10.18 10.27
N ALA A 278 -2.36 -9.44 10.01
CA ALA A 278 -1.96 -9.07 8.66
C ALA A 278 -1.59 -10.30 7.82
N ASP A 279 -0.85 -11.26 8.39
CA ASP A 279 -0.52 -12.52 7.72
C ASP A 279 -1.76 -13.39 7.48
N ALA A 280 -2.64 -13.53 8.49
CA ALA A 280 -3.88 -14.29 8.35
C ALA A 280 -4.79 -13.72 7.25
N PHE A 281 -4.94 -12.38 7.18
CA PHE A 281 -5.72 -11.72 6.16
C PHE A 281 -5.11 -11.90 4.75
N ALA A 282 -3.80 -11.71 4.61
CA ALA A 282 -3.09 -11.94 3.36
C ALA A 282 -3.25 -13.38 2.85
N ARG A 283 -3.20 -14.36 3.75
CA ARG A 283 -3.43 -15.78 3.41
C ARG A 283 -4.88 -16.04 2.99
N ALA A 284 -5.86 -15.42 3.64
CA ALA A 284 -7.26 -15.54 3.22
C ALA A 284 -7.50 -14.94 1.82
N LEU A 285 -6.87 -13.81 1.49
CA LEU A 285 -6.89 -13.25 0.13
C LEU A 285 -6.33 -14.22 -0.90
N CYS A 286 -5.28 -14.96 -0.57
CA CYS A 286 -4.72 -15.96 -1.49
C CYS A 286 -5.69 -17.11 -1.84
N GLN A 287 -6.81 -17.27 -1.13
CA GLN A 287 -7.81 -18.31 -1.39
C GLN A 287 -8.96 -17.84 -2.29
N ILE A 288 -8.94 -16.60 -2.72
CA ILE A 288 -9.92 -16.03 -3.64
C ILE A 288 -9.23 -15.51 -4.90
N ARG A 289 -9.98 -15.23 -5.95
CA ARG A 289 -9.47 -14.62 -7.17
C ARG A 289 -9.46 -13.10 -7.05
N GLY A 290 -8.35 -12.48 -7.46
CA GLY A 290 -8.17 -11.03 -7.50
C GLY A 290 -7.74 -10.41 -6.17
N ALA A 291 -7.29 -9.16 -6.26
CA ALA A 291 -6.68 -8.45 -5.13
C ALA A 291 -7.70 -7.92 -4.10
N VAL A 292 -8.93 -7.66 -4.52
CA VAL A 292 -10.00 -7.12 -3.68
C VAL A 292 -11.23 -8.02 -3.79
N PRO A 293 -11.76 -8.53 -2.67
CA PRO A 293 -12.97 -9.35 -2.67
C PRO A 293 -14.16 -8.64 -3.32
N ALA A 294 -14.91 -9.37 -4.14
CA ALA A 294 -16.12 -8.84 -4.78
C ALA A 294 -17.29 -8.68 -3.79
N VAL A 295 -17.28 -9.46 -2.71
CA VAL A 295 -18.38 -9.48 -1.72
C VAL A 295 -17.90 -9.04 -0.35
N GLN A 296 -18.76 -8.28 0.34
CA GLN A 296 -18.47 -7.78 1.69
C GLN A 296 -18.37 -8.90 2.73
N ASP A 297 -19.04 -10.02 2.53
CA ASP A 297 -19.04 -11.17 3.44
C ASP A 297 -17.65 -11.73 3.72
N PHE A 298 -16.69 -11.53 2.79
CA PHE A 298 -15.30 -11.90 3.02
C PHE A 298 -14.71 -11.23 4.28
N TYR A 299 -15.10 -10.00 4.56
CA TYR A 299 -14.56 -9.23 5.69
C TYR A 299 -15.26 -9.53 7.02
N THR A 300 -16.48 -10.10 6.98
CA THR A 300 -17.31 -10.33 8.16
C THR A 300 -16.61 -11.12 9.28
N PRO A 301 -15.90 -12.24 9.02
CA PRO A 301 -15.18 -12.95 10.07
C PRO A 301 -14.12 -12.08 10.76
N PHE A 302 -13.37 -11.30 9.99
CA PHE A 302 -12.30 -10.42 10.52
C PHE A 302 -12.90 -9.29 11.36
N ILE A 303 -13.98 -8.65 10.89
CA ILE A 303 -14.67 -7.59 11.62
C ILE A 303 -15.15 -8.11 12.98
N ARG A 304 -15.77 -9.29 13.01
CA ARG A 304 -16.25 -9.92 14.23
C ARG A 304 -15.12 -10.31 15.17
N ASP A 305 -14.12 -11.03 14.66
CA ASP A 305 -13.07 -11.64 15.47
C ASP A 305 -12.06 -10.60 15.99
N TRP A 306 -11.91 -9.48 15.27
CA TRP A 306 -11.05 -8.38 15.68
C TRP A 306 -11.81 -7.25 16.39
N GLN A 307 -13.13 -7.34 16.50
CA GLN A 307 -14.01 -6.35 17.14
C GLN A 307 -13.85 -4.95 16.50
N LEU A 308 -13.98 -4.90 15.18
CA LEU A 308 -13.80 -3.67 14.39
C LEU A 308 -15.05 -2.80 14.36
#